data_6b08bbf8c82cf5ebfecbaa661459838b
#
_entry.id   6b08bbf8c82cf5ebfecbaa661459838b
#
_cell.length_a   1.000
_cell.length_b   1.000
_cell.length_c   1.000
_cell.angle_alpha   90.00
_cell.angle_beta   90.00
_cell.angle_gamma   90.00
#
_symmetry.space_group_name_H-M   'P 1'
#
loop_
_entity.id
_entity.type
_entity.pdbx_description
1 polymer ?
#
loop_
_entity_poly.entity_id
_entity_poly.type
_entity_poly.pdbx_seq_one_letter_code
_entity_poly.pdbx_strand_id
1 'polypeptide(L)'
;MKRVSQPLRLASLVALAAVLAACGGGSNNNDRGAVKSTTQTAALPKAAIDASVAAQPGFGQLIGAASKCDVSVNRLIYDTRDTRDNDAEASAGVLIPSGCPGPYPILVYHHGTTVVKSFTMSDPANAEMGLQLAMFAAQGYVVVMPDYHGYSGSTVNYHP
;
A
#
# COMPACT_ATOMS: atom_id res chain seq x y z
N MET A 1 -55.98 28.35 -42.02
CA MET A 1 -55.47 27.40 -41.01
C MET A 1 -54.31 26.62 -41.63
N LYS A 2 -53.04 27.01 -41.29
CA LYS A 2 -51.87 26.26 -41.74
C LYS A 2 -51.09 25.89 -40.45
N ARG A 3 -50.93 24.59 -40.22
CA ARG A 3 -50.12 24.06 -39.09
C ARG A 3 -48.64 24.20 -39.48
N VAL A 4 -47.89 24.85 -38.65
CA VAL A 4 -46.43 24.89 -38.69
C VAL A 4 -45.92 23.76 -37.82
N SER A 5 -45.28 22.78 -38.44
CA SER A 5 -44.60 21.66 -37.80
C SER A 5 -43.26 22.13 -37.23
N GLN A 6 -43.04 21.87 -35.96
CA GLN A 6 -41.71 22.04 -35.31
C GLN A 6 -40.89 20.76 -35.45
N PRO A 7 -39.71 20.80 -36.04
CA PRO A 7 -38.69 19.78 -35.88
C PRO A 7 -37.43 20.41 -35.28
N LEU A 8 -37.43 20.80 -34.00
CA LEU A 8 -36.21 21.37 -33.41
C LEU A 8 -35.92 20.92 -31.95
N ARG A 9 -36.32 19.70 -31.59
CA ARG A 9 -36.04 19.21 -30.24
C ARG A 9 -35.28 17.88 -30.16
N LEU A 10 -34.88 17.26 -31.27
CA LEU A 10 -34.12 16.00 -31.26
C LEU A 10 -32.60 16.18 -31.43
N ALA A 11 -32.13 17.33 -31.91
CA ALA A 11 -30.70 17.54 -32.14
C ALA A 11 -29.88 17.87 -30.85
N SER A 12 -30.56 18.35 -29.79
CA SER A 12 -29.84 18.75 -28.55
C SER A 12 -29.57 17.63 -27.55
N LEU A 13 -30.23 16.47 -27.70
CA LEU A 13 -30.04 15.33 -26.79
C LEU A 13 -28.89 14.40 -27.19
N VAL A 14 -28.47 14.43 -28.45
CA VAL A 14 -27.36 13.60 -28.94
C VAL A 14 -25.98 14.25 -28.60
N ALA A 15 -25.91 15.56 -28.48
CA ALA A 15 -24.67 16.26 -28.19
C ALA A 15 -24.21 16.14 -26.70
N LEU A 16 -25.14 15.86 -25.77
CA LEU A 16 -24.79 15.75 -24.34
C LEU A 16 -24.28 14.34 -23.98
N ALA A 17 -24.57 13.32 -24.76
CA ALA A 17 -24.08 11.95 -24.53
C ALA A 17 -22.61 11.74 -24.96
N ALA A 18 -22.10 12.58 -25.86
CA ALA A 18 -20.73 12.46 -26.37
C ALA A 18 -19.64 13.03 -25.42
N VAL A 19 -20.01 13.87 -24.44
CA VAL A 19 -19.06 14.50 -23.52
C VAL A 19 -18.72 13.60 -22.32
N LEU A 20 -19.56 12.61 -22.01
CA LEU A 20 -19.31 11.66 -20.91
C LEU A 20 -18.40 10.48 -21.30
N ALA A 21 -18.12 10.29 -22.60
CA ALA A 21 -17.21 9.24 -23.08
C ALA A 21 -15.73 9.68 -23.14
N ALA A 22 -15.43 10.95 -22.89
CA ALA A 22 -14.06 11.49 -22.97
C ALA A 22 -13.23 11.30 -21.68
N CYS A 23 -13.82 10.76 -20.61
CA CYS A 23 -13.12 10.37 -19.37
C CYS A 23 -12.90 8.85 -19.25
N GLY A 24 -13.14 8.10 -20.29
CA GLY A 24 -12.71 6.71 -20.44
C GLY A 24 -11.23 6.72 -20.82
N GLY A 25 -10.35 6.87 -19.85
CA GLY A 25 -8.91 6.69 -20.04
C GLY A 25 -8.68 5.33 -20.71
N GLY A 26 -7.93 5.32 -21.79
CA GLY A 26 -7.52 4.10 -22.46
C GLY A 26 -6.90 3.16 -21.43
N SER A 27 -7.41 1.95 -21.33
CA SER A 27 -6.81 0.87 -20.58
C SER A 27 -5.49 0.49 -21.25
N ASN A 28 -4.43 1.22 -20.93
CA ASN A 28 -3.12 0.64 -20.98
C ASN A 28 -3.03 -0.28 -19.77
N ASN A 29 -2.91 -1.59 -20.00
CA ASN A 29 -2.91 -2.67 -19.02
C ASN A 29 -1.68 -2.65 -18.09
N ASN A 30 -1.31 -1.49 -17.57
CA ASN A 30 -0.21 -1.30 -16.65
C ASN A 30 -0.54 -0.18 -15.67
N ASP A 31 -1.49 -0.44 -14.80
CA ASP A 31 -1.82 0.44 -13.70
C ASP A 31 -0.71 0.33 -12.64
N ARG A 32 0.28 1.24 -12.69
CA ARG A 32 1.29 1.39 -11.63
C ARG A 32 0.60 1.41 -10.26
N GLY A 33 1.03 0.51 -9.37
CA GLY A 33 0.43 0.35 -8.06
C GLY A 33 -0.74 -0.61 -8.01
N ALA A 34 -1.13 -1.27 -9.13
CA ALA A 34 -2.13 -2.31 -9.09
C ALA A 34 -1.66 -3.49 -8.23
N VAL A 35 -2.45 -3.84 -7.22
CA VAL A 35 -2.12 -4.94 -6.31
C VAL A 35 -2.42 -6.27 -7.01
N LYS A 36 -1.40 -7.12 -7.17
CA LYS A 36 -1.52 -8.46 -7.75
C LYS A 36 -1.86 -9.52 -6.73
N SER A 37 -1.24 -9.42 -5.56
CA SER A 37 -1.51 -10.34 -4.47
C SER A 37 -1.25 -9.73 -3.11
N THR A 38 -1.96 -10.23 -2.11
CA THR A 38 -1.74 -9.92 -0.70
C THR A 38 -1.68 -11.22 0.08
N THR A 39 -0.64 -11.38 0.90
CA THR A 39 -0.47 -12.54 1.77
C THR A 39 -0.18 -12.07 3.18
N GLN A 40 -0.97 -12.50 4.15
CA GLN A 40 -0.69 -12.23 5.55
C GLN A 40 0.48 -13.11 6.01
N THR A 41 1.55 -12.49 6.50
CA THR A 41 2.75 -13.17 7.00
C THR A 41 2.73 -13.34 8.51
N ALA A 42 2.07 -12.43 9.24
CA ALA A 42 1.85 -12.55 10.68
C ALA A 42 0.58 -11.82 11.14
N ALA A 43 0.10 -12.21 12.32
CA ALA A 43 -0.90 -11.48 13.10
C ALA A 43 -0.39 -11.36 14.55
N LEU A 44 -0.28 -10.15 15.03
CA LEU A 44 0.31 -9.83 16.32
C LEU A 44 -0.72 -9.11 17.20
N PRO A 45 -1.23 -9.79 18.24
CA PRO A 45 -2.02 -9.11 19.28
C PRO A 45 -1.19 -8.03 19.96
N LYS A 46 -1.81 -6.94 20.36
CA LYS A 46 -1.13 -5.83 21.08
C LYS A 46 -0.31 -6.28 22.28
N ALA A 47 -0.79 -7.26 23.04
CA ALA A 47 -0.05 -7.81 24.18
C ALA A 47 1.27 -8.50 23.76
N ALA A 48 1.30 -9.16 22.61
CA ALA A 48 2.51 -9.77 22.07
C ALA A 48 3.51 -8.71 21.55
N ILE A 49 2.99 -7.61 20.98
CA ILE A 49 3.81 -6.47 20.57
C ILE A 49 4.48 -5.85 21.80
N ASP A 50 3.71 -5.55 22.84
CA ASP A 50 4.24 -4.97 24.10
C ASP A 50 5.29 -5.89 24.75
N ALA A 51 5.06 -7.21 24.76
CA ALA A 51 6.02 -8.18 25.27
C ALA A 51 7.33 -8.18 24.46
N SER A 52 7.23 -8.07 23.12
CA SER A 52 8.41 -7.99 22.23
C SER A 52 9.21 -6.72 22.46
N VAL A 53 8.54 -5.59 22.67
CA VAL A 53 9.16 -4.30 23.00
C VAL A 53 9.87 -4.37 24.36
N ALA A 54 9.21 -4.93 25.36
CA ALA A 54 9.78 -5.07 26.70
C ALA A 54 11.01 -5.98 26.75
N ALA A 55 11.08 -6.99 25.86
CA ALA A 55 12.21 -7.90 25.75
C ALA A 55 13.47 -7.27 25.12
N GLN A 56 13.36 -6.10 24.50
CA GLN A 56 14.46 -5.41 23.82
C GLN A 56 14.84 -4.12 24.58
N PRO A 57 15.94 -4.14 25.38
CA PRO A 57 16.42 -2.94 26.06
C PRO A 57 16.71 -1.82 25.05
N GLY A 58 16.14 -0.65 25.26
CA GLY A 58 16.27 0.49 24.35
C GLY A 58 15.06 0.73 23.43
N PHE A 59 14.36 -0.31 22.98
CA PHE A 59 13.13 -0.14 22.21
C PHE A 59 12.00 0.51 23.05
N GLY A 60 11.84 0.08 24.29
CA GLY A 60 10.84 0.66 25.20
C GLY A 60 11.03 2.15 25.47
N GLN A 61 12.29 2.64 25.41
CA GLN A 61 12.57 4.08 25.56
C GLN A 61 12.16 4.89 24.34
N LEU A 62 12.26 4.29 23.14
CA LEU A 62 11.87 4.93 21.88
C LEU A 62 10.35 4.94 21.68
N ILE A 63 9.69 3.88 22.09
CA ILE A 63 8.26 3.70 21.80
C ILE A 63 7.36 4.40 22.81
N GLY A 64 7.75 4.45 24.08
CA GLY A 64 7.16 5.30 25.13
C GLY A 64 5.67 5.10 25.46
N ALA A 65 4.95 4.24 24.73
CA ALA A 65 3.52 4.01 24.88
C ALA A 65 3.16 2.54 24.63
N ALA A 66 2.18 2.03 25.40
CA ALA A 66 1.60 0.71 25.16
C ALA A 66 0.86 0.64 23.82
N SER A 67 0.82 -0.53 23.23
CA SER A 67 0.10 -0.80 21.98
C SER A 67 -1.41 -0.61 22.16
N LYS A 68 -2.04 0.13 21.27
CA LYS A 68 -3.50 0.37 21.24
C LYS A 68 -4.22 -0.67 20.38
N CYS A 69 -3.56 -1.11 19.30
CA CYS A 69 -4.14 -1.95 18.26
C CYS A 69 -3.41 -3.29 18.15
N ASP A 70 -4.13 -4.33 17.77
CA ASP A 70 -3.56 -5.51 17.16
C ASP A 70 -3.07 -5.16 15.73
N VAL A 71 -2.08 -5.88 15.21
CA VAL A 71 -1.52 -5.58 13.88
C VAL A 71 -1.39 -6.85 13.05
N SER A 72 -1.88 -6.82 11.80
CA SER A 72 -1.53 -7.81 10.79
C SER A 72 -0.37 -7.32 9.93
N VAL A 73 0.61 -8.21 9.67
CA VAL A 73 1.71 -7.99 8.75
C VAL A 73 1.34 -8.66 7.43
N ASN A 74 1.36 -7.89 6.35
CA ASN A 74 0.97 -8.37 5.04
C ASN A 74 2.07 -8.09 4.02
N ARG A 75 2.31 -9.06 3.13
CA ARG A 75 3.13 -8.89 1.95
C ARG A 75 2.23 -8.55 0.77
N LEU A 76 2.53 -7.45 0.09
CA LEU A 76 1.96 -7.07 -1.19
C LEU A 76 2.92 -7.41 -2.32
N ILE A 77 2.37 -7.85 -3.48
CA ILE A 77 3.02 -7.77 -4.79
C ILE A 77 2.20 -6.82 -5.63
N TYR A 78 2.85 -5.88 -6.30
CA TYR A 78 2.18 -4.86 -7.10
C TYR A 78 2.93 -4.54 -8.38
N ASP A 79 2.18 -4.12 -9.40
CA ASP A 79 2.73 -3.68 -10.68
C ASP A 79 3.40 -2.31 -10.55
N THR A 80 4.55 -2.18 -11.20
CA THR A 80 5.35 -0.95 -11.23
C THR A 80 6.14 -0.86 -12.53
N ARG A 81 7.09 0.07 -12.61
CA ARG A 81 8.01 0.23 -13.74
C ARG A 81 9.44 0.18 -13.26
N ASP A 82 10.30 -0.42 -14.07
CA ASP A 82 11.75 -0.39 -13.84
C ASP A 82 12.34 0.98 -14.22
N THR A 83 13.66 1.15 -14.06
CA THR A 83 14.37 2.39 -14.38
C THR A 83 14.42 2.71 -15.88
N ARG A 84 14.00 1.78 -16.75
CA ARG A 84 13.91 1.94 -18.21
C ARG A 84 12.47 2.03 -18.70
N ASP A 85 11.52 2.20 -17.77
CA ASP A 85 10.08 2.25 -18.01
C ASP A 85 9.47 0.94 -18.56
N ASN A 86 10.15 -0.21 -18.36
CA ASN A 86 9.56 -1.51 -18.65
C ASN A 86 8.65 -1.95 -17.49
N ASP A 87 7.70 -2.83 -17.80
CA ASP A 87 6.84 -3.44 -16.79
C ASP A 87 7.66 -4.24 -15.79
N ALA A 88 7.36 -4.05 -14.52
CA ALA A 88 8.03 -4.72 -13.42
C ALA A 88 7.05 -4.98 -12.28
N GLU A 89 7.40 -5.95 -11.43
CA GLU A 89 6.72 -6.16 -10.16
C GLU A 89 7.69 -5.83 -9.02
N ALA A 90 7.11 -5.35 -7.92
CA ALA A 90 7.82 -5.15 -6.67
C ALA A 90 6.97 -5.63 -5.49
N SER A 91 7.60 -5.79 -4.33
CA SER A 91 6.91 -6.12 -3.10
C SER A 91 6.92 -4.98 -2.10
N ALA A 92 6.02 -5.07 -1.13
CA ALA A 92 5.96 -4.18 0.02
C ALA A 92 5.47 -4.95 1.26
N GLY A 93 5.94 -4.55 2.43
CA GLY A 93 5.29 -4.85 3.69
C GLY A 93 4.16 -3.85 3.95
N VAL A 94 3.02 -4.35 4.43
CA VAL A 94 1.91 -3.49 4.88
C VAL A 94 1.45 -3.93 6.26
N LEU A 95 1.48 -3.00 7.21
CA LEU A 95 1.00 -3.20 8.57
C LEU A 95 -0.40 -2.59 8.67
N ILE A 96 -1.37 -3.41 9.08
CA ILE A 96 -2.77 -2.99 9.17
C ILE A 96 -3.22 -3.13 10.63
N PRO A 97 -3.55 -2.02 11.30
CA PRO A 97 -4.09 -2.03 12.65
C PRO A 97 -5.51 -2.58 12.68
N SER A 98 -5.90 -3.18 13.80
CA SER A 98 -7.26 -3.65 14.06
C SER A 98 -7.54 -3.65 15.57
N GLY A 99 -8.81 -3.83 15.96
CA GLY A 99 -9.20 -3.89 17.37
C GLY A 99 -9.05 -2.57 18.15
N CYS A 100 -8.91 -1.45 17.46
CA CYS A 100 -8.83 -0.11 18.02
C CYS A 100 -9.64 0.88 17.16
N PRO A 101 -10.04 2.07 17.71
CA PRO A 101 -10.83 3.03 16.95
C PRO A 101 -10.07 3.61 15.75
N GLY A 102 -10.75 3.69 14.58
CA GLY A 102 -10.30 4.43 13.40
C GLY A 102 -10.93 5.84 13.33
N PRO A 103 -10.66 6.60 12.26
CA PRO A 103 -9.99 6.19 11.04
C PRO A 103 -8.47 6.01 11.22
N TYR A 104 -7.87 5.12 10.39
CA TYR A 104 -6.43 4.85 10.44
C TYR A 104 -5.69 5.69 9.38
N PRO A 105 -4.89 6.69 9.75
CA PRO A 105 -4.06 7.41 8.80
C PRO A 105 -3.00 6.49 8.18
N ILE A 106 -2.60 6.80 6.95
CA ILE A 106 -1.59 6.04 6.22
C ILE A 106 -0.23 6.73 6.40
N LEU A 107 0.78 5.92 6.72
CA LEU A 107 2.17 6.30 6.76
C LEU A 107 2.94 5.47 5.74
N VAL A 108 3.78 6.11 4.92
CA VAL A 108 4.72 5.42 4.03
C VAL A 108 6.10 5.51 4.65
N TYR A 109 6.73 4.35 4.84
CA TYR A 109 8.08 4.24 5.38
C TYR A 109 9.03 3.69 4.33
N HIS A 110 10.13 4.38 4.10
CA HIS A 110 11.21 3.97 3.22
C HIS A 110 12.35 3.41 4.05
N HIS A 111 12.63 2.10 3.89
CA HIS A 111 13.67 1.42 4.65
C HIS A 111 15.08 1.90 4.28
N GLY A 112 16.03 1.67 5.16
CA GLY A 112 17.44 2.00 4.97
C GLY A 112 18.10 1.14 3.88
N THR A 113 19.27 1.58 3.40
CA THR A 113 20.05 0.85 2.38
C THR A 113 20.49 -0.51 2.90
N THR A 114 20.26 -1.57 2.13
CA THR A 114 20.76 -2.92 2.37
C THR A 114 21.30 -3.52 1.08
N VAL A 115 22.20 -4.49 1.18
CA VAL A 115 22.73 -5.26 0.04
C VAL A 115 22.16 -6.69 -0.01
N VAL A 116 21.28 -7.02 0.91
CA VAL A 116 20.66 -8.35 1.03
C VAL A 116 19.45 -8.43 0.12
N LYS A 117 19.55 -9.11 -1.02
CA LYS A 117 18.47 -9.22 -2.01
C LYS A 117 17.18 -9.86 -1.48
N SER A 118 17.28 -10.78 -0.53
CA SER A 118 16.10 -11.39 0.11
C SER A 118 15.43 -10.51 1.16
N PHE A 119 15.97 -9.31 1.44
CA PHE A 119 15.38 -8.38 2.39
C PHE A 119 13.94 -8.04 2.01
N THR A 120 13.06 -8.03 3.01
CA THR A 120 11.67 -7.57 2.87
C THR A 120 11.15 -6.98 4.17
N MET A 121 10.37 -5.93 4.03
CA MET A 121 9.66 -5.30 5.15
C MET A 121 8.38 -6.07 5.55
N SER A 122 8.09 -7.18 4.91
CA SER A 122 7.00 -8.10 5.29
C SER A 122 7.48 -9.31 6.10
N ASP A 123 8.77 -9.42 6.42
CA ASP A 123 9.32 -10.48 7.26
C ASP A 123 9.10 -10.13 8.76
N PRO A 124 8.34 -10.95 9.51
CA PRO A 124 8.15 -10.73 10.95
C PRO A 124 9.44 -10.74 11.79
N ALA A 125 10.52 -11.33 11.28
CA ALA A 125 11.83 -11.33 11.93
C ALA A 125 12.67 -10.07 11.63
N ASN A 126 12.22 -9.20 10.73
CA ASN A 126 12.94 -7.97 10.38
C ASN A 126 12.77 -6.93 11.50
N ALA A 127 13.90 -6.57 12.15
CA ALA A 127 13.91 -5.63 13.28
C ALA A 127 13.43 -4.22 12.89
N GLU A 128 13.73 -3.76 11.66
CA GLU A 128 13.29 -2.45 11.15
C GLU A 128 11.77 -2.44 10.96
N MET A 129 11.18 -3.52 10.42
CA MET A 129 9.74 -3.69 10.35
C MET A 129 9.12 -3.71 11.77
N GLY A 130 9.73 -4.45 12.71
CA GLY A 130 9.27 -4.51 14.09
C GLY A 130 9.21 -3.14 14.78
N LEU A 131 10.18 -2.26 14.47
CA LEU A 131 10.18 -0.88 14.96
C LEU A 131 8.99 -0.09 14.40
N GLN A 132 8.75 -0.15 13.09
CA GLN A 132 7.60 0.53 12.46
C GLN A 132 6.25 0.00 12.98
N LEU A 133 6.20 -1.31 13.23
CA LEU A 133 5.02 -1.96 13.80
C LEU A 133 4.69 -1.38 15.18
N ALA A 134 5.66 -1.31 16.08
CA ALA A 134 5.44 -0.86 17.46
C ALA A 134 5.22 0.67 17.56
N MET A 135 6.00 1.46 16.78
CA MET A 135 5.92 2.92 16.82
C MET A 135 4.66 3.49 16.14
N PHE A 136 4.19 2.85 15.08
CA PHE A 136 3.12 3.43 14.26
C PHE A 136 1.92 2.51 14.11
N ALA A 137 2.07 1.27 13.65
CA ALA A 137 0.91 0.42 13.38
C ALA A 137 0.16 0.06 14.66
N ALA A 138 0.86 -0.28 15.73
CA ALA A 138 0.28 -0.53 17.04
C ALA A 138 -0.36 0.71 17.68
N GLN A 139 -0.07 1.91 17.16
CA GLN A 139 -0.69 3.17 17.57
C GLN A 139 -1.85 3.61 16.68
N GLY A 140 -2.19 2.83 15.64
CA GLY A 140 -3.36 3.05 14.78
C GLY A 140 -3.05 3.62 13.40
N TYR A 141 -1.82 3.50 12.89
CA TYR A 141 -1.48 3.87 11.52
C TYR A 141 -1.46 2.63 10.62
N VAL A 142 -2.01 2.72 9.42
CA VAL A 142 -1.63 1.79 8.34
C VAL A 142 -0.24 2.18 7.86
N VAL A 143 0.72 1.24 7.89
CA VAL A 143 2.10 1.53 7.45
C VAL A 143 2.40 0.77 6.18
N VAL A 144 2.78 1.49 5.12
CA VAL A 144 3.17 0.91 3.83
C VAL A 144 4.69 1.06 3.66
N MET A 145 5.37 -0.05 3.41
CA MET A 145 6.84 -0.15 3.38
C MET A 145 7.30 -0.83 2.09
N PRO A 146 7.54 -0.08 1.01
CA PRO A 146 8.04 -0.66 -0.24
C PRO A 146 9.41 -1.33 -0.05
N ASP A 147 9.62 -2.50 -0.67
CA ASP A 147 10.91 -3.22 -0.64
C ASP A 147 11.90 -2.73 -1.72
N TYR A 148 11.45 -1.87 -2.63
CA TYR A 148 12.16 -1.36 -3.81
C TYR A 148 12.50 -2.42 -4.88
N HIS A 149 13.05 -1.96 -6.00
CA HIS A 149 13.52 -2.83 -7.07
C HIS A 149 14.74 -3.65 -6.65
N GLY A 150 14.80 -4.89 -7.14
CA GLY A 150 15.93 -5.78 -6.89
C GLY A 150 15.88 -6.52 -5.55
N TYR A 151 14.87 -6.21 -4.69
CA TYR A 151 14.65 -6.91 -3.43
C TYR A 151 13.49 -7.92 -3.52
N SER A 152 13.54 -8.94 -2.69
CA SER A 152 12.47 -9.92 -2.42
C SER A 152 11.57 -10.25 -3.63
N GLY A 153 10.36 -9.67 -3.74
CA GLY A 153 9.35 -9.93 -4.77
C GLY A 153 9.52 -9.16 -6.07
N SER A 154 10.66 -8.51 -6.29
CA SER A 154 10.91 -7.79 -7.55
C SER A 154 11.21 -8.74 -8.69
N THR A 155 10.67 -8.47 -9.87
CA THR A 155 11.06 -9.14 -11.14
C THR A 155 12.36 -8.59 -11.72
N VAL A 156 12.86 -7.48 -11.16
CA VAL A 156 14.13 -6.85 -11.57
C VAL A 156 15.28 -7.39 -10.74
N ASN A 157 16.41 -7.73 -11.38
CA ASN A 157 17.55 -8.37 -10.70
C ASN A 157 18.65 -7.41 -10.24
N TYR A 158 18.51 -6.12 -10.48
CA TYR A 158 19.47 -5.09 -10.08
C TYR A 158 18.85 -4.16 -9.03
N HIS A 159 19.73 -3.58 -8.19
CA HIS A 159 19.36 -2.45 -7.34
C HIS A 159 19.49 -1.15 -8.14
N PRO A 160 18.62 -0.16 -7.87
CA PRO A 160 18.75 1.17 -8.46
C PRO A 160 20.06 1.84 -8.07
#